data_5da73d0bd5880ba1b3c3cd1ad871c9c2
#
_entry.id   5da73d0bd5880ba1b3c3cd1ad871c9c2
#
_cell.length_a   1.000
_cell.length_b   1.000
_cell.length_c   1.000
_cell.angle_alpha   90.00
_cell.angle_beta   90.00
_cell.angle_gamma   90.00
#
_symmetry.space_group_name_H-M   'P 1'
#
loop_
_entity.id
_entity.type
_entity.pdbx_description
1 polymer ?
#
loop_
_entity_poly.entity_id
_entity_poly.type
_entity_poly.pdbx_seq_one_letter_code
_entity_poly.pdbx_strand_id
1 'polypeptide(L)'
;MSKLPDFEALAIFAKVVELRSFAAAAAELSLSKATVSKAVSRLEERLGARLFNRTSRRLALTDAGQKLSERAARLLADGEAAENEALAQSTTPRGLVRLAVPMSFGIKTVAPLLPEFMEAYPEVAIDLHLSDATVDLIGEGFDAGLRIARLPDSSLIARRLCGMPRYTVAAPSYLKRYGRPTHPMHLAEHKCFGYAYLSTQGAWNYTNAAGEQASVRPAGQLRVNNGEAVMPALLAGLGIADLPDFIVGDAIARGEVEVILKGWKQPEAAVHLVTPPGGPRPARVEVLADFLASHFAKGKKRGS
;
A
#
# COMPACT_ATOMS: atom_id res chain seq x y z
N MET A 1 7.39 22.75 -37.42
CA MET A 1 6.34 21.74 -37.24
C MET A 1 6.74 20.83 -36.10
N SER A 2 5.97 20.80 -35.01
CA SER A 2 6.25 19.92 -33.87
C SER A 2 6.00 18.48 -34.32
N LYS A 3 7.07 17.65 -34.37
CA LYS A 3 6.92 16.22 -34.61
C LYS A 3 6.41 15.58 -33.32
N LEU A 4 5.41 14.71 -33.43
CA LEU A 4 4.92 13.91 -32.30
C LEU A 4 6.07 13.16 -31.61
N PRO A 5 6.02 12.93 -30.30
CA PRO A 5 6.96 12.04 -29.60
C PRO A 5 6.99 10.64 -30.26
N ASP A 6 8.13 9.97 -30.19
CA ASP A 6 8.26 8.59 -30.68
C ASP A 6 7.81 7.63 -29.57
N PHE A 7 6.49 7.45 -29.45
CA PHE A 7 5.87 6.62 -28.39
C PHE A 7 6.30 5.16 -28.49
N GLU A 8 6.49 4.63 -29.72
CA GLU A 8 6.97 3.26 -29.91
C GLU A 8 8.38 3.08 -29.33
N ALA A 9 9.30 3.99 -29.65
CA ALA A 9 10.65 3.91 -29.13
C ALA A 9 10.71 4.16 -27.60
N LEU A 10 9.82 4.99 -27.05
CA LEU A 10 9.68 5.17 -25.59
C LEU A 10 9.17 3.90 -24.91
N ALA A 11 8.16 3.22 -25.48
CA ALA A 11 7.64 1.95 -24.97
C ALA A 11 8.72 0.85 -25.02
N ILE A 12 9.42 0.72 -26.14
CA ILE A 12 10.54 -0.23 -26.28
C ILE A 12 11.65 0.07 -25.28
N PHE A 13 12.01 1.35 -25.07
CA PHE A 13 13.00 1.75 -24.07
C PHE A 13 12.55 1.35 -22.65
N ALA A 14 11.29 1.58 -22.29
CA ALA A 14 10.73 1.19 -20.99
C ALA A 14 10.86 -0.32 -20.75
N LYS A 15 10.53 -1.15 -21.75
CA LYS A 15 10.65 -2.62 -21.65
C LYS A 15 12.12 -3.08 -21.57
N VAL A 16 13.05 -2.43 -22.24
CA VAL A 16 14.50 -2.73 -22.11
C VAL A 16 15.00 -2.40 -20.71
N VAL A 17 14.51 -1.33 -20.10
CA VAL A 17 14.86 -0.94 -18.73
C VAL A 17 14.29 -1.96 -17.72
N GLU A 18 13.02 -2.30 -17.84
CA GLU A 18 12.29 -3.26 -16.99
C GLU A 18 13.00 -4.62 -16.97
N LEU A 19 13.24 -5.19 -18.15
CA LEU A 19 13.83 -6.51 -18.30
C LEU A 19 15.37 -6.53 -18.24
N ARG A 20 16.00 -5.35 -18.14
CA ARG A 20 17.46 -5.17 -18.13
C ARG A 20 18.19 -5.91 -19.27
N SER A 21 17.50 -6.11 -20.40
CA SER A 21 18.00 -6.90 -21.53
C SER A 21 17.32 -6.54 -22.85
N PHE A 22 18.10 -6.17 -23.85
CA PHE A 22 17.59 -5.98 -25.22
C PHE A 22 17.01 -7.25 -25.83
N ALA A 23 17.57 -8.41 -25.48
CA ALA A 23 17.09 -9.69 -26.01
C ALA A 23 15.77 -10.12 -25.35
N ALA A 24 15.66 -9.93 -24.03
CA ALA A 24 14.42 -10.22 -23.30
C ALA A 24 13.29 -9.29 -23.75
N ALA A 25 13.56 -7.98 -23.89
CA ALA A 25 12.58 -7.02 -24.40
C ALA A 25 12.13 -7.35 -25.84
N ALA A 26 13.06 -7.82 -26.68
CA ALA A 26 12.73 -8.24 -28.04
C ALA A 26 11.79 -9.46 -28.04
N ALA A 27 12.06 -10.46 -27.20
CA ALA A 27 11.22 -11.63 -27.05
C ALA A 27 9.81 -11.27 -26.52
N GLU A 28 9.74 -10.46 -25.46
CA GLU A 28 8.49 -9.99 -24.85
C GLU A 28 7.62 -9.23 -25.85
N LEU A 29 8.24 -8.31 -26.63
CA LEU A 29 7.52 -7.49 -27.60
C LEU A 29 7.32 -8.20 -28.97
N SER A 30 7.73 -9.46 -29.11
CA SER A 30 7.68 -10.21 -30.38
C SER A 30 8.42 -9.47 -31.52
N LEU A 31 9.52 -8.76 -31.20
CA LEU A 31 10.35 -8.02 -32.13
C LEU A 31 11.73 -8.68 -32.30
N SER A 32 12.46 -8.31 -33.37
CA SER A 32 13.88 -8.68 -33.47
C SER A 32 14.72 -7.82 -32.52
N LYS A 33 15.85 -8.38 -32.01
CA LYS A 33 16.80 -7.62 -31.20
C LYS A 33 17.37 -6.42 -31.97
N ALA A 34 17.52 -6.53 -33.31
CA ALA A 34 17.93 -5.45 -34.16
C ALA A 34 16.91 -4.30 -34.21
N THR A 35 15.62 -4.61 -34.25
CA THR A 35 14.51 -3.65 -34.21
C THR A 35 14.51 -2.88 -32.87
N VAL A 36 14.63 -3.59 -31.77
CA VAL A 36 14.68 -2.99 -30.42
C VAL A 36 15.91 -2.07 -30.30
N SER A 37 17.09 -2.52 -30.73
CA SER A 37 18.31 -1.71 -30.70
C SER A 37 18.20 -0.46 -31.56
N LYS A 38 17.61 -0.58 -32.75
CA LYS A 38 17.42 0.53 -33.70
C LYS A 38 16.42 1.57 -33.15
N ALA A 39 15.34 1.13 -32.50
CA ALA A 39 14.37 2.01 -31.88
C ALA A 39 14.99 2.83 -30.75
N VAL A 40 15.75 2.18 -29.85
CA VAL A 40 16.46 2.88 -28.77
C VAL A 40 17.50 3.86 -29.33
N SER A 41 18.27 3.47 -30.36
CA SER A 41 19.24 4.39 -30.99
C SER A 41 18.54 5.61 -31.62
N ARG A 42 17.44 5.40 -32.32
CA ARG A 42 16.60 6.48 -32.87
C ARG A 42 16.11 7.45 -31.79
N LEU A 43 15.73 6.91 -30.60
CA LEU A 43 15.31 7.72 -29.47
C LEU A 43 16.48 8.54 -28.89
N GLU A 44 17.65 7.93 -28.72
CA GLU A 44 18.90 8.60 -28.30
C GLU A 44 19.28 9.74 -29.23
N GLU A 45 19.26 9.50 -30.55
CA GLU A 45 19.54 10.51 -31.58
C GLU A 45 18.55 11.68 -31.51
N ARG A 46 17.27 11.38 -31.36
CA ARG A 46 16.22 12.39 -31.27
C ARG A 46 16.34 13.27 -30.03
N LEU A 47 16.75 12.67 -28.91
CA LEU A 47 16.93 13.36 -27.63
C LEU A 47 18.29 14.06 -27.52
N GLY A 48 19.23 13.74 -28.41
CA GLY A 48 20.61 14.24 -28.34
C GLY A 48 21.39 13.72 -27.13
N ALA A 49 20.93 12.61 -26.52
CA ALA A 49 21.50 12.07 -25.29
C ALA A 49 21.52 10.54 -25.32
N ARG A 50 22.59 9.95 -24.78
CA ARG A 50 22.63 8.51 -24.54
C ARG A 50 21.78 8.15 -23.33
N LEU A 51 21.00 7.07 -23.46
CA LEU A 51 20.13 6.55 -22.40
C LEU A 51 20.78 5.35 -21.68
N PHE A 52 21.64 4.61 -22.39
CA PHE A 52 22.38 3.48 -21.84
C PHE A 52 23.89 3.68 -21.92
N ASN A 53 24.60 3.27 -20.86
CA ASN A 53 26.03 3.09 -20.86
C ASN A 53 26.36 1.76 -21.52
N ARG A 54 26.91 1.79 -22.74
CA ARG A 54 27.29 0.60 -23.51
C ARG A 54 28.66 0.10 -23.04
N THR A 55 28.75 -0.53 -21.87
CA THR A 55 29.94 -1.31 -21.50
C THR A 55 29.67 -2.79 -21.74
N SER A 56 30.68 -3.54 -22.13
CA SER A 56 30.55 -4.93 -22.62
C SER A 56 30.09 -5.96 -21.59
N ARG A 57 29.84 -5.57 -20.33
CA ARG A 57 29.51 -6.49 -19.25
C ARG A 57 28.18 -6.24 -18.51
N ARG A 58 27.61 -5.02 -18.57
CA ARG A 58 26.32 -4.72 -17.92
C ARG A 58 25.60 -3.59 -18.66
N LEU A 59 24.29 -3.76 -18.79
CA LEU A 59 23.39 -2.70 -19.24
C LEU A 59 23.10 -1.79 -18.04
N ALA A 60 23.56 -0.53 -18.11
CA ALA A 60 23.33 0.46 -17.09
C ALA A 60 22.74 1.72 -17.73
N LEU A 61 21.83 2.39 -17.03
CA LEU A 61 21.28 3.66 -17.47
C LEU A 61 22.28 4.79 -17.26
N THR A 62 22.20 5.82 -18.12
CA THR A 62 22.78 7.13 -17.86
C THR A 62 21.86 7.95 -16.96
N ASP A 63 22.30 9.13 -16.50
CA ASP A 63 21.41 10.06 -15.75
C ASP A 63 20.20 10.48 -16.59
N ALA A 64 20.37 10.68 -17.90
CA ALA A 64 19.27 10.96 -18.82
C ALA A 64 18.33 9.76 -18.94
N GLY A 65 18.88 8.55 -19.04
CA GLY A 65 18.12 7.31 -19.05
C GLY A 65 17.34 7.09 -17.78
N GLN A 66 17.93 7.34 -16.62
CA GLN A 66 17.27 7.20 -15.31
C GLN A 66 16.06 8.14 -15.18
N LYS A 67 16.22 9.42 -15.55
CA LYS A 67 15.14 10.41 -15.52
C LYS A 67 14.01 10.11 -16.52
N LEU A 68 14.35 9.52 -17.68
CA LEU A 68 13.36 9.16 -18.69
C LEU A 68 12.64 7.86 -18.36
N SER A 69 13.30 6.91 -17.69
CA SER A 69 12.78 5.55 -17.45
C SER A 69 11.42 5.54 -16.75
N GLU A 70 11.28 6.33 -15.67
CA GLU A 70 10.01 6.43 -14.92
C GLU A 70 8.87 7.03 -15.76
N ARG A 71 9.19 8.02 -16.61
CA ARG A 71 8.20 8.64 -17.49
C ARG A 71 7.82 7.74 -18.66
N ALA A 72 8.80 7.03 -19.24
CA ALA A 72 8.54 6.09 -20.31
C ALA A 72 7.72 4.88 -19.85
N ALA A 73 7.98 4.36 -18.64
CA ALA A 73 7.18 3.31 -18.03
C ALA A 73 5.73 3.74 -17.81
N ARG A 74 5.52 4.98 -17.35
CA ARG A 74 4.15 5.54 -17.19
C ARG A 74 3.42 5.68 -18.52
N LEU A 75 4.08 6.21 -19.55
CA LEU A 75 3.47 6.35 -20.87
C LEU A 75 3.09 4.99 -21.47
N LEU A 76 3.89 3.97 -21.26
CA LEU A 76 3.57 2.60 -21.68
C LEU A 76 2.33 2.08 -20.94
N ALA A 77 2.33 2.20 -19.61
CA ALA A 77 1.18 1.77 -18.79
C ALA A 77 -0.11 2.52 -19.13
N ASP A 78 -0.04 3.84 -19.37
CA ASP A 78 -1.18 4.65 -19.78
C ASP A 78 -1.69 4.24 -21.18
N GLY A 79 -0.79 3.94 -22.11
CA GLY A 79 -1.14 3.42 -23.44
C GLY A 79 -1.83 2.06 -23.37
N GLU A 80 -1.25 1.11 -22.61
CA GLU A 80 -1.85 -0.21 -22.35
C GLU A 80 -3.22 -0.09 -21.66
N ALA A 81 -3.36 0.87 -20.71
CA ALA A 81 -4.62 1.14 -20.05
C ALA A 81 -5.68 1.68 -21.03
N ALA A 82 -5.32 2.60 -21.92
CA ALA A 82 -6.22 3.15 -22.92
C ALA A 82 -6.68 2.10 -23.95
N GLU A 83 -5.76 1.24 -24.41
CA GLU A 83 -6.11 0.10 -25.27
C GLU A 83 -7.02 -0.89 -24.55
N ASN A 84 -6.70 -1.22 -23.29
CA ASN A 84 -7.53 -2.07 -22.46
C ASN A 84 -8.90 -1.46 -22.18
N GLU A 85 -9.01 -0.16 -22.01
CA GLU A 85 -10.30 0.55 -21.84
C GLU A 85 -11.12 0.50 -23.13
N ALA A 86 -10.51 0.70 -24.27
CA ALA A 86 -11.17 0.55 -25.57
C ALA A 86 -11.58 -0.89 -25.86
N LEU A 87 -10.78 -1.87 -25.40
CA LEU A 87 -11.06 -3.30 -25.45
C LEU A 87 -11.98 -3.80 -24.34
N ALA A 88 -12.25 -2.98 -23.30
CA ALA A 88 -13.08 -3.31 -22.13
C ALA A 88 -14.58 -3.46 -22.45
N GLN A 89 -15.00 -3.43 -23.72
CA GLN A 89 -16.22 -4.08 -24.15
C GLN A 89 -16.12 -5.64 -24.05
N SER A 90 -14.94 -6.20 -23.74
CA SER A 90 -14.74 -7.60 -23.36
C SER A 90 -15.14 -7.79 -21.90
N THR A 91 -16.18 -8.57 -21.67
CA THR A 91 -16.78 -8.88 -20.36
C THR A 91 -15.86 -9.68 -19.42
N THR A 92 -14.70 -10.15 -19.88
CA THR A 92 -13.77 -10.97 -19.09
C THR A 92 -12.65 -10.12 -18.50
N PRO A 93 -12.57 -10.01 -17.14
CA PRO A 93 -11.48 -9.27 -16.48
C PRO A 93 -10.12 -9.94 -16.72
N ARG A 94 -9.13 -9.19 -17.23
CA ARG A 94 -7.78 -9.72 -17.51
C ARG A 94 -6.70 -8.67 -17.38
N GLY A 95 -5.45 -9.11 -17.14
CA GLY A 95 -4.26 -8.26 -17.07
C GLY A 95 -3.78 -8.02 -15.64
N LEU A 96 -2.74 -7.21 -15.47
CA LEU A 96 -2.08 -6.95 -14.19
C LEU A 96 -2.82 -5.85 -13.39
N VAL A 97 -3.03 -6.09 -12.10
CA VAL A 97 -3.46 -5.10 -11.11
C VAL A 97 -2.33 -4.85 -10.13
N ARG A 98 -1.87 -3.60 -10.04
CA ARG A 98 -0.87 -3.15 -9.06
C ARG A 98 -1.58 -2.60 -7.83
N LEU A 99 -1.47 -3.32 -6.71
CA LEU A 99 -2.19 -3.02 -5.47
C LEU A 99 -1.20 -2.66 -4.35
N ALA A 100 -1.30 -1.43 -3.81
CA ALA A 100 -0.54 -1.01 -2.64
C ALA A 100 -1.32 -1.24 -1.34
N VAL A 101 -0.71 -1.89 -0.35
CA VAL A 101 -1.36 -2.28 0.91
C VAL A 101 -0.44 -2.05 2.10
N PRO A 102 -0.94 -1.61 3.28
CA PRO A 102 -0.14 -1.59 4.51
C PRO A 102 0.42 -2.98 4.82
N MET A 103 1.71 -3.05 5.18
CA MET A 103 2.47 -4.30 5.21
C MET A 103 1.78 -5.39 6.04
N SER A 104 1.59 -5.16 7.33
CA SER A 104 1.01 -6.19 8.21
C SER A 104 -0.43 -6.54 7.84
N PHE A 105 -1.22 -5.56 7.40
CA PHE A 105 -2.59 -5.80 6.95
C PHE A 105 -2.63 -6.61 5.66
N GLY A 106 -1.71 -6.32 4.75
CA GLY A 106 -1.55 -7.07 3.51
C GLY A 106 -1.22 -8.54 3.77
N ILE A 107 -0.23 -8.80 4.63
CA ILE A 107 0.18 -10.18 4.96
C ILE A 107 -0.91 -10.95 5.69
N LYS A 108 -1.52 -10.36 6.73
CA LYS A 108 -2.45 -11.08 7.61
C LYS A 108 -3.87 -11.16 7.09
N THR A 109 -4.28 -10.17 6.29
CA THR A 109 -5.72 -10.03 5.95
C THR A 109 -5.96 -10.12 4.45
N VAL A 110 -5.11 -9.52 3.61
CA VAL A 110 -5.33 -9.50 2.15
C VAL A 110 -4.76 -10.74 1.49
N ALA A 111 -3.50 -11.08 1.76
CA ALA A 111 -2.82 -12.21 1.13
C ALA A 111 -3.56 -13.55 1.31
N PRO A 112 -4.18 -13.87 2.47
CA PRO A 112 -4.98 -15.08 2.62
C PRO A 112 -6.24 -15.15 1.72
N LEU A 113 -6.70 -14.02 1.19
CA LEU A 113 -7.86 -13.97 0.28
C LEU A 113 -7.46 -14.17 -1.19
N LEU A 114 -6.18 -13.96 -1.53
CA LEU A 114 -5.72 -14.00 -2.92
C LEU A 114 -5.90 -15.35 -3.60
N PRO A 115 -5.72 -16.52 -2.95
CA PRO A 115 -5.97 -17.80 -3.61
C PRO A 115 -7.39 -17.91 -4.17
N GLU A 116 -8.42 -17.52 -3.38
CA GLU A 116 -9.82 -17.52 -3.82
C GLU A 116 -10.04 -16.54 -4.99
N PHE A 117 -9.41 -15.37 -4.94
CA PHE A 117 -9.49 -14.42 -6.03
C PHE A 117 -8.86 -14.94 -7.31
N MET A 118 -7.66 -15.54 -7.22
CA MET A 118 -6.94 -16.08 -8.38
C MET A 118 -7.67 -17.27 -9.02
N GLU A 119 -8.36 -18.08 -8.24
CA GLU A 119 -9.24 -19.14 -8.77
C GLU A 119 -10.46 -18.57 -9.48
N ALA A 120 -11.06 -17.51 -8.95
CA ALA A 120 -12.23 -16.86 -9.54
C ALA A 120 -11.90 -16.05 -10.81
N TYR A 121 -10.68 -15.50 -10.90
CA TYR A 121 -10.24 -14.61 -11.99
C TYR A 121 -8.86 -15.02 -12.52
N PRO A 122 -8.72 -16.16 -13.20
CA PRO A 122 -7.42 -16.73 -13.58
C PRO A 122 -6.62 -15.90 -14.59
N GLU A 123 -7.28 -14.96 -15.30
CA GLU A 123 -6.61 -14.07 -16.25
C GLU A 123 -6.18 -12.73 -15.62
N VAL A 124 -6.46 -12.52 -14.30
CA VAL A 124 -6.04 -11.33 -13.57
C VAL A 124 -4.79 -11.64 -12.73
N ALA A 125 -3.68 -11.00 -13.06
CA ALA A 125 -2.47 -11.04 -12.26
C ALA A 125 -2.46 -9.92 -11.21
N ILE A 126 -1.85 -10.14 -10.04
CA ILE A 126 -1.72 -9.13 -8.98
C ILE A 126 -0.25 -8.88 -8.68
N ASP A 127 0.17 -7.62 -8.76
CA ASP A 127 1.41 -7.11 -8.19
C ASP A 127 1.08 -6.45 -6.84
N LEU A 128 1.36 -7.18 -5.75
CA LEU A 128 1.04 -6.75 -4.39
C LEU A 128 2.24 -6.04 -3.75
N HIS A 129 2.14 -4.72 -3.63
CA HIS A 129 3.15 -3.91 -2.96
C HIS A 129 2.78 -3.68 -1.48
N LEU A 130 3.66 -4.12 -0.57
CA LEU A 130 3.46 -4.02 0.87
C LEU A 130 4.34 -2.93 1.47
N SER A 131 3.70 -1.85 1.96
CA SER A 131 4.41 -0.73 2.57
C SER A 131 3.53 0.01 3.57
N ASP A 132 4.08 0.37 4.73
CA ASP A 132 3.38 1.23 5.70
C ASP A 132 3.62 2.72 5.43
N ALA A 133 4.55 3.07 4.55
CA ALA A 133 4.69 4.44 4.07
C ALA A 133 3.50 4.82 3.17
N THR A 134 3.19 6.10 3.14
CA THR A 134 2.17 6.60 2.21
C THR A 134 2.72 6.54 0.78
N VAL A 135 2.11 5.69 -0.04
CA VAL A 135 2.46 5.50 -1.45
C VAL A 135 1.72 6.54 -2.30
N ASP A 136 2.41 7.17 -3.24
CA ASP A 136 1.80 7.99 -4.28
C ASP A 136 1.26 7.09 -5.39
N LEU A 137 -0.03 6.74 -5.31
CA LEU A 137 -0.65 5.83 -6.27
C LEU A 137 -0.51 6.29 -7.71
N ILE A 138 -0.65 7.59 -7.96
CA ILE A 138 -0.58 8.16 -9.31
C ILE A 138 0.88 8.20 -9.78
N GLY A 139 1.76 8.75 -8.94
CA GLY A 139 3.17 8.92 -9.27
C GLY A 139 3.91 7.60 -9.47
N GLU A 140 3.52 6.55 -8.75
CA GLU A 140 4.14 5.23 -8.78
C GLU A 140 3.38 4.22 -9.66
N GLY A 141 2.26 4.62 -10.28
CA GLY A 141 1.50 3.82 -11.24
C GLY A 141 0.75 2.64 -10.63
N PHE A 142 0.17 2.82 -9.45
CA PHE A 142 -0.72 1.82 -8.83
C PHE A 142 -2.16 1.99 -9.32
N ASP A 143 -2.83 0.87 -9.61
CA ASP A 143 -4.25 0.85 -9.99
C ASP A 143 -5.17 1.08 -8.79
N ALA A 144 -4.76 0.59 -7.61
CA ALA A 144 -5.52 0.71 -6.37
C ALA A 144 -4.61 0.65 -5.14
N GLY A 145 -5.13 1.11 -4.00
CA GLY A 145 -4.47 0.95 -2.71
C GLY A 145 -5.46 0.71 -1.59
N LEU A 146 -5.03 0.04 -0.53
CA LEU A 146 -5.76 0.00 0.73
C LEU A 146 -5.13 0.99 1.71
N ARG A 147 -5.95 1.78 2.38
CA ARG A 147 -5.52 2.72 3.42
C ARG A 147 -6.31 2.51 4.68
N ILE A 148 -5.61 2.42 5.81
CA ILE A 148 -6.20 2.35 7.15
C ILE A 148 -6.04 3.74 7.77
N ALA A 149 -7.06 4.58 7.61
CA ALA A 149 -7.03 5.97 8.08
C ALA A 149 -8.45 6.53 8.27
N ARG A 150 -8.51 7.70 8.90
CA ARG A 150 -9.58 8.68 8.63
C ARG A 150 -9.11 9.44 7.38
N LEU A 151 -9.80 9.26 6.28
CA LEU A 151 -9.43 9.98 5.06
C LEU A 151 -9.87 11.44 5.21
N PRO A 152 -8.94 12.41 5.16
CA PRO A 152 -9.28 13.78 4.83
C PRO A 152 -9.68 13.86 3.35
N ASP A 153 -10.26 14.97 2.93
CA ASP A 153 -10.52 15.24 1.53
C ASP A 153 -9.25 15.06 0.69
N SER A 154 -9.29 14.10 -0.21
CA SER A 154 -8.19 13.80 -1.13
C SER A 154 -8.73 13.73 -2.56
N SER A 155 -7.86 13.93 -3.55
CA SER A 155 -8.20 13.78 -4.98
C SER A 155 -8.49 12.33 -5.37
N LEU A 156 -8.21 11.35 -4.49
CA LEU A 156 -8.44 9.93 -4.74
C LEU A 156 -9.92 9.57 -4.52
N ILE A 157 -10.40 8.64 -5.32
CA ILE A 157 -11.72 8.04 -5.12
C ILE A 157 -11.59 6.99 -4.01
N ALA A 158 -12.37 7.16 -2.94
CA ALA A 158 -12.30 6.27 -1.78
C ALA A 158 -13.62 5.51 -1.56
N ARG A 159 -13.51 4.19 -1.36
CA ARG A 159 -14.61 3.31 -0.95
C ARG A 159 -14.28 2.74 0.42
N ARG A 160 -15.10 3.03 1.44
CA ARG A 160 -14.96 2.43 2.77
C ARG A 160 -15.31 0.95 2.70
N LEU A 161 -14.41 0.08 3.16
CA LEU A 161 -14.60 -1.36 3.19
C LEU A 161 -15.11 -1.85 4.55
N CYS A 162 -14.38 -1.55 5.63
CA CYS A 162 -14.76 -1.93 6.99
C CYS A 162 -14.22 -0.94 8.04
N GLY A 163 -14.74 -0.99 9.26
CA GLY A 163 -14.12 -0.33 10.40
C GLY A 163 -12.84 -1.05 10.82
N MET A 164 -11.94 -0.30 11.48
CA MET A 164 -10.69 -0.84 12.02
C MET A 164 -10.62 -0.50 13.51
N PRO A 165 -11.10 -1.39 14.41
CA PRO A 165 -10.94 -1.20 15.83
C PRO A 165 -9.47 -1.10 16.23
N ARG A 166 -9.20 -0.25 17.22
CA ARG A 166 -7.88 -0.10 17.83
C ARG A 166 -8.02 -0.24 19.33
N TYR A 167 -6.99 -0.78 19.95
CA TYR A 167 -6.96 -1.02 21.38
C TYR A 167 -5.69 -0.48 22.01
N THR A 168 -5.85 0.23 23.13
CA THR A 168 -4.74 0.54 24.02
C THR A 168 -4.52 -0.67 24.92
N VAL A 169 -3.34 -1.26 24.83
CA VAL A 169 -3.04 -2.56 25.45
C VAL A 169 -1.71 -2.57 26.19
N ALA A 170 -1.64 -3.41 27.20
CA ALA A 170 -0.41 -3.70 27.95
C ALA A 170 -0.39 -5.17 28.40
N ALA A 171 0.79 -5.74 28.58
CA ALA A 171 0.92 -7.06 29.18
C ALA A 171 0.53 -7.02 30.68
N PRO A 172 -0.06 -8.11 31.24
CA PRO A 172 -0.38 -8.20 32.66
C PRO A 172 0.80 -7.92 33.58
N SER A 173 2.00 -8.37 33.18
CA SER A 173 3.26 -8.13 33.92
C SER A 173 3.63 -6.66 34.02
N TYR A 174 3.39 -5.88 32.95
CA TYR A 174 3.58 -4.44 32.95
C TYR A 174 2.59 -3.75 33.92
N LEU A 175 1.32 -4.10 33.83
CA LEU A 175 0.26 -3.51 34.67
C LEU A 175 0.46 -3.84 36.16
N LYS A 176 0.95 -5.04 36.48
CA LYS A 176 1.31 -5.42 37.85
C LYS A 176 2.45 -4.59 38.43
N ARG A 177 3.41 -4.23 37.58
CA ARG A 177 4.63 -3.51 38.00
C ARG A 177 4.44 -2.00 38.07
N TYR A 178 3.69 -1.41 37.13
CA TYR A 178 3.60 0.04 36.92
C TYR A 178 2.20 0.62 37.18
N GLY A 179 1.24 -0.22 37.53
CA GLY A 179 -0.15 0.18 37.71
C GLY A 179 -0.96 0.18 36.41
N ARG A 180 -2.26 0.28 36.55
CA ARG A 180 -3.23 0.33 35.44
C ARG A 180 -3.69 1.78 35.23
N PRO A 181 -3.43 2.42 34.11
CA PRO A 181 -3.99 3.74 33.84
C PRO A 181 -5.52 3.66 33.71
N THR A 182 -6.21 4.53 34.41
CA THR A 182 -7.68 4.66 34.39
C THR A 182 -8.17 5.85 33.58
N HIS A 183 -7.26 6.80 33.29
CA HIS A 183 -7.54 7.97 32.48
C HIS A 183 -6.44 8.12 31.41
N PRO A 184 -6.74 8.60 30.18
CA PRO A 184 -5.74 8.74 29.12
C PRO A 184 -4.53 9.61 29.51
N MET A 185 -4.74 10.64 30.32
CA MET A 185 -3.64 11.50 30.78
C MET A 185 -2.59 10.78 31.62
N HIS A 186 -2.93 9.68 32.27
CA HIS A 186 -1.97 8.85 33.01
C HIS A 186 -0.93 8.20 32.10
N LEU A 187 -1.23 8.06 30.78
CA LEU A 187 -0.27 7.54 29.81
C LEU A 187 1.00 8.38 29.70
N ALA A 188 0.97 9.64 30.11
CA ALA A 188 2.16 10.51 30.17
C ALA A 188 3.21 10.00 31.17
N GLU A 189 2.80 9.24 32.19
CA GLU A 189 3.64 8.65 33.24
C GLU A 189 4.08 7.23 32.90
N HIS A 190 3.52 6.65 31.83
CA HIS A 190 3.82 5.30 31.38
C HIS A 190 4.76 5.26 30.17
N LYS A 191 5.49 4.14 30.03
CA LYS A 191 6.28 3.86 28.83
C LYS A 191 5.33 3.43 27.70
N CYS A 192 5.23 4.23 26.65
CA CYS A 192 4.34 3.96 25.52
C CYS A 192 5.14 3.84 24.22
N PHE A 193 4.77 2.88 23.39
CA PHE A 193 5.42 2.66 22.11
C PHE A 193 4.82 3.54 21.02
N GLY A 194 5.67 4.24 20.28
CA GLY A 194 5.26 5.18 19.25
C GLY A 194 5.13 4.55 17.87
N TYR A 195 4.21 5.09 17.06
CA TYR A 195 4.08 4.74 15.65
C TYR A 195 4.43 5.94 14.76
N ALA A 196 5.28 5.72 13.75
CA ALA A 196 5.88 6.79 12.97
C ALA A 196 4.89 7.52 12.04
N TYR A 197 3.87 6.81 11.55
CA TYR A 197 2.92 7.32 10.54
C TYR A 197 1.56 7.73 11.12
N LEU A 198 1.48 8.02 12.42
CA LEU A 198 0.26 8.61 12.99
C LEU A 198 0.03 10.01 12.43
N SER A 199 -1.14 10.22 11.82
CA SER A 199 -1.57 11.52 11.28
C SER A 199 -1.69 12.62 12.35
N THR A 200 -1.79 12.24 13.61
CA THR A 200 -1.89 13.13 14.78
C THR A 200 -0.54 13.58 15.33
N GLN A 201 0.54 13.43 14.56
CA GLN A 201 1.90 13.77 15.01
C GLN A 201 2.30 13.09 16.34
N GLY A 202 1.83 11.84 16.53
CA GLY A 202 2.11 11.04 17.71
C GLY A 202 1.16 11.26 18.89
N ALA A 203 0.15 12.12 18.78
CA ALA A 203 -0.88 12.26 19.82
C ALA A 203 -1.89 11.11 19.73
N TRP A 204 -2.26 10.58 20.91
CA TRP A 204 -3.35 9.63 21.08
C TRP A 204 -4.57 10.38 21.60
N ASN A 205 -5.64 10.39 20.83
CA ASN A 205 -6.87 11.11 21.13
C ASN A 205 -7.94 10.14 21.58
N TYR A 206 -8.61 10.47 22.66
CA TYR A 206 -9.65 9.64 23.27
C TYR A 206 -10.92 10.44 23.49
N THR A 207 -12.05 9.76 23.48
CA THR A 207 -13.36 10.30 23.85
C THR A 207 -14.09 9.25 24.70
N ASN A 208 -14.69 9.62 25.82
CA ASN A 208 -15.50 8.73 26.64
C ASN A 208 -16.99 8.84 26.27
N ALA A 209 -17.82 8.01 26.92
CA ALA A 209 -19.27 8.00 26.69
C ALA A 209 -19.99 9.30 27.09
N ALA A 210 -19.40 10.10 27.98
CA ALA A 210 -19.91 11.42 28.36
C ALA A 210 -19.51 12.54 27.40
N GLY A 211 -18.74 12.22 26.36
CA GLY A 211 -18.24 13.23 25.39
C GLY A 211 -16.98 13.97 25.83
N GLU A 212 -16.42 13.60 26.98
CA GLU A 212 -15.14 14.16 27.43
C GLU A 212 -14.03 13.73 26.49
N GLN A 213 -13.16 14.66 26.13
CA GLN A 213 -12.03 14.44 25.22
C GLN A 213 -10.71 14.54 25.98
N ALA A 214 -9.79 13.65 25.68
CA ALA A 214 -8.43 13.68 26.20
C ALA A 214 -7.44 13.44 25.05
N SER A 215 -6.36 14.23 25.02
CA SER A 215 -5.27 14.09 24.05
C SER A 215 -3.96 14.00 24.82
N VAL A 216 -3.19 12.95 24.55
CA VAL A 216 -1.91 12.71 25.19
C VAL A 216 -0.86 12.39 24.13
N ARG A 217 0.35 12.88 24.34
CA ARG A 217 1.54 12.49 23.54
C ARG A 217 2.40 11.58 24.39
N PRO A 218 2.13 10.28 24.34
CA PRO A 218 2.87 9.34 25.15
C PRO A 218 4.31 9.23 24.65
N ALA A 219 5.24 8.99 25.59
CA ALA A 219 6.65 8.85 25.29
C ALA A 219 7.15 7.46 25.68
N GLY A 220 8.18 6.97 24.98
CA GLY A 220 8.78 5.68 25.26
C GLY A 220 10.07 5.47 24.47
N GLN A 221 10.71 4.33 24.75
CA GLN A 221 12.02 4.00 24.19
C GLN A 221 11.96 3.43 22.76
N LEU A 222 10.76 3.05 22.29
CA LEU A 222 10.58 2.39 21.00
C LEU A 222 9.58 3.19 20.16
N ARG A 223 10.00 3.53 18.95
CA ARG A 223 9.15 4.09 17.89
C ARG A 223 9.37 3.28 16.62
N VAL A 224 8.30 2.80 16.01
CA VAL A 224 8.33 1.93 14.85
C VAL A 224 7.52 2.50 13.69
N ASN A 225 7.83 2.07 12.49
CA ASN A 225 7.03 2.33 11.29
C ASN A 225 6.12 1.14 10.89
N ASN A 226 6.21 0.01 11.63
CA ASN A 226 5.31 -1.13 11.46
C ASN A 226 4.84 -1.62 12.83
N GLY A 227 3.52 -1.81 13.01
CA GLY A 227 2.91 -2.14 14.29
C GLY A 227 3.29 -3.53 14.84
N GLU A 228 3.60 -4.50 13.96
CA GLU A 228 4.06 -5.84 14.40
C GLU A 228 5.39 -5.77 15.17
N ALA A 229 6.25 -4.83 14.83
CA ALA A 229 7.54 -4.67 15.50
C ALA A 229 7.42 -4.26 16.96
N VAL A 230 6.24 -3.81 17.40
CA VAL A 230 5.96 -3.51 18.82
C VAL A 230 5.70 -4.78 19.63
N MET A 231 5.14 -5.83 19.01
CA MET A 231 4.61 -6.99 19.72
C MET A 231 5.64 -7.67 20.65
N PRO A 232 6.90 -7.92 20.27
CA PRO A 232 7.86 -8.52 21.18
C PRO A 232 8.09 -7.73 22.47
N ALA A 233 8.21 -6.40 22.37
CA ALA A 233 8.40 -5.54 23.52
C ALA A 233 7.13 -5.42 24.38
N LEU A 234 5.96 -5.41 23.75
CA LEU A 234 4.65 -5.38 24.40
C LEU A 234 4.43 -6.66 25.23
N LEU A 235 4.66 -7.84 24.65
CA LEU A 235 4.52 -9.14 25.31
C LEU A 235 5.52 -9.32 26.44
N ALA A 236 6.72 -8.77 26.29
CA ALA A 236 7.74 -8.75 27.35
C ALA A 236 7.38 -7.80 28.53
N GLY A 237 6.26 -7.09 28.48
CA GLY A 237 5.83 -6.19 29.54
C GLY A 237 6.71 -4.94 29.67
N LEU A 238 7.20 -4.39 28.56
CA LEU A 238 8.08 -3.22 28.55
C LEU A 238 7.37 -1.90 28.34
N GLY A 239 6.06 -1.93 28.01
CA GLY A 239 5.31 -0.70 27.77
C GLY A 239 3.85 -0.94 27.37
N ILE A 240 3.20 0.15 26.98
CA ILE A 240 1.82 0.23 26.50
C ILE A 240 1.86 0.53 25.00
N ALA A 241 0.96 -0.08 24.24
CA ALA A 241 0.80 0.17 22.82
C ALA A 241 -0.65 0.53 22.48
N ASP A 242 -0.81 1.29 21.39
CA ASP A 242 -2.08 1.48 20.72
C ASP A 242 -2.01 0.81 19.33
N LEU A 243 -2.73 -0.29 19.18
CA LEU A 243 -2.62 -1.16 18.00
C LEU A 243 -4.00 -1.51 17.42
N PRO A 244 -4.08 -1.69 16.09
CA PRO A 244 -5.28 -2.20 15.44
C PRO A 244 -5.52 -3.67 15.80
N ASP A 245 -6.81 -4.06 15.77
CA ASP A 245 -7.30 -5.40 16.12
C ASP A 245 -6.55 -6.53 15.37
N PHE A 246 -6.32 -6.39 14.08
CA PHE A 246 -5.65 -7.42 13.28
C PHE A 246 -4.18 -7.69 13.69
N ILE A 247 -3.57 -6.81 14.49
CA ILE A 247 -2.24 -7.03 15.07
C ILE A 247 -2.35 -7.67 16.46
N VAL A 248 -3.22 -7.13 17.30
CA VAL A 248 -3.20 -7.44 18.73
C VAL A 248 -4.34 -8.36 19.16
N GLY A 249 -5.35 -8.58 18.32
CA GLY A 249 -6.56 -9.32 18.67
C GLY A 249 -6.29 -10.74 19.18
N ASP A 250 -5.40 -11.47 18.52
CA ASP A 250 -5.02 -12.82 18.95
C ASP A 250 -4.33 -12.84 20.33
N ALA A 251 -3.47 -11.86 20.62
CA ALA A 251 -2.80 -11.74 21.91
C ALA A 251 -3.79 -11.35 23.02
N ILE A 252 -4.80 -10.54 22.70
CA ILE A 252 -5.91 -10.24 23.63
C ILE A 252 -6.71 -11.52 23.92
N ALA A 253 -7.05 -12.29 22.88
CA ALA A 253 -7.83 -13.51 23.02
C ALA A 253 -7.09 -14.57 23.86
N ARG A 254 -5.76 -14.64 23.77
CA ARG A 254 -4.93 -15.54 24.59
C ARG A 254 -4.61 -14.98 25.99
N GLY A 255 -5.03 -13.76 26.31
CA GLY A 255 -4.73 -13.12 27.62
C GLY A 255 -3.28 -12.70 27.79
N GLU A 256 -2.49 -12.66 26.72
CA GLU A 256 -1.09 -12.23 26.73
C GLU A 256 -0.97 -10.72 26.93
N VAL A 257 -1.97 -9.99 26.49
CA VAL A 257 -2.15 -8.55 26.72
C VAL A 257 -3.60 -8.26 27.15
N GLU A 258 -3.76 -7.18 27.88
CA GLU A 258 -5.07 -6.71 28.33
C GLU A 258 -5.40 -5.35 27.71
N VAL A 259 -6.66 -5.18 27.31
CA VAL A 259 -7.19 -3.87 26.91
C VAL A 259 -7.35 -3.00 28.16
N ILE A 260 -6.73 -1.84 28.13
CA ILE A 260 -6.83 -0.80 29.16
C ILE A 260 -7.67 0.37 28.64
N LEU A 261 -8.04 1.29 29.51
CA LEU A 261 -8.86 2.47 29.19
C LEU A 261 -10.18 2.10 28.47
N LYS A 262 -10.84 1.01 28.88
CA LYS A 262 -12.06 0.48 28.21
C LYS A 262 -13.21 1.49 28.10
N GLY A 263 -13.28 2.48 28.98
CA GLY A 263 -14.28 3.58 28.94
C GLY A 263 -13.92 4.69 27.94
N TRP A 264 -12.76 4.62 27.31
CA TRP A 264 -12.26 5.61 26.39
C TRP A 264 -12.08 5.02 25.00
N LYS A 265 -12.63 5.69 24.00
CA LYS A 265 -12.54 5.26 22.60
C LYS A 265 -11.63 6.21 21.83
N GLN A 266 -10.81 5.65 20.97
CA GLN A 266 -10.10 6.43 19.97
C GLN A 266 -11.00 6.71 18.76
N PRO A 267 -10.71 7.77 17.99
CA PRO A 267 -11.41 8.02 16.75
C PRO A 267 -11.36 6.79 15.83
N GLU A 268 -12.52 6.38 15.34
CA GLU A 268 -12.64 5.19 14.51
C GLU A 268 -11.82 5.34 13.20
N ALA A 269 -10.89 4.46 13.00
CA ALA A 269 -10.23 4.28 11.71
C ALA A 269 -11.03 3.30 10.85
N ALA A 270 -10.87 3.38 9.53
CA ALA A 270 -11.48 2.43 8.61
C ALA A 270 -10.49 2.01 7.53
N VAL A 271 -10.71 0.83 6.98
CA VAL A 271 -10.04 0.38 5.75
C VAL A 271 -10.78 0.98 4.57
N HIS A 272 -10.05 1.67 3.73
CA HIS A 272 -10.56 2.25 2.49
C HIS A 272 -9.80 1.66 1.31
N LEU A 273 -10.53 1.26 0.28
CA LEU A 273 -9.97 1.09 -1.05
C LEU A 273 -9.91 2.47 -1.70
N VAL A 274 -8.74 2.84 -2.16
CA VAL A 274 -8.51 4.12 -2.86
C VAL A 274 -8.00 3.84 -4.26
N THR A 275 -8.48 4.61 -5.23
CA THR A 275 -8.05 4.53 -6.63
C THR A 275 -7.74 5.92 -7.16
N PRO A 276 -6.84 6.05 -8.15
CA PRO A 276 -6.66 7.30 -8.86
C PRO A 276 -7.98 7.84 -9.40
N PRO A 277 -8.14 9.18 -9.52
CA PRO A 277 -9.27 9.78 -10.23
C PRO A 277 -9.09 9.53 -11.72
N GLY A 278 -10.20 9.43 -12.45
CA GLY A 278 -10.19 9.22 -13.91
C GLY A 278 -11.50 8.59 -14.38
N GLY A 279 -11.51 8.10 -15.62
CA GLY A 279 -12.65 7.45 -16.27
C GLY A 279 -13.14 6.16 -15.56
N PRO A 280 -13.95 5.35 -16.24
CA PRO A 280 -14.41 4.07 -15.72
C PRO A 280 -13.20 3.19 -15.36
N ARG A 281 -13.28 2.49 -14.22
CA ARG A 281 -12.21 1.60 -13.78
C ARG A 281 -12.08 0.42 -14.74
N PRO A 282 -10.86 -0.02 -15.07
CA PRO A 282 -10.68 -1.27 -15.79
C PRO A 282 -11.37 -2.43 -15.08
N ALA A 283 -12.00 -3.34 -15.82
CA ALA A 283 -12.77 -4.46 -15.26
C ALA A 283 -11.95 -5.30 -14.24
N ARG A 284 -10.64 -5.49 -14.49
CA ARG A 284 -9.73 -6.20 -13.57
C ARG A 284 -9.61 -5.52 -12.19
N VAL A 285 -9.65 -4.19 -12.14
CA VAL A 285 -9.59 -3.42 -10.88
C VAL A 285 -10.94 -3.45 -10.18
N GLU A 286 -12.03 -3.41 -10.94
CA GLU A 286 -13.39 -3.43 -10.40
C GLU A 286 -13.70 -4.77 -9.73
N VAL A 287 -13.38 -5.90 -10.37
CA VAL A 287 -13.61 -7.22 -9.76
C VAL A 287 -12.78 -7.45 -8.51
N LEU A 288 -11.53 -6.94 -8.45
CA LEU A 288 -10.73 -6.99 -7.23
C LEU A 288 -11.33 -6.10 -6.12
N ALA A 289 -11.79 -4.91 -6.48
CA ALA A 289 -12.44 -3.98 -5.53
C ALA A 289 -13.71 -4.58 -4.93
N ASP A 290 -14.54 -5.22 -5.76
CA ASP A 290 -15.78 -5.85 -5.31
C ASP A 290 -15.52 -7.14 -4.53
N PHE A 291 -14.55 -7.94 -4.93
CA PHE A 291 -14.11 -9.12 -4.19
C PHE A 291 -13.66 -8.73 -2.77
N LEU A 292 -12.75 -7.78 -2.63
CA LEU A 292 -12.30 -7.31 -1.32
C LEU A 292 -13.46 -6.72 -0.51
N ALA A 293 -14.33 -5.90 -1.12
CA ALA A 293 -15.47 -5.31 -0.44
C ALA A 293 -16.42 -6.38 0.10
N SER A 294 -16.69 -7.44 -0.67
CA SER A 294 -17.57 -8.55 -0.26
C SER A 294 -17.01 -9.31 0.94
N HIS A 295 -15.69 -9.55 0.98
CA HIS A 295 -15.02 -10.25 2.07
C HIS A 295 -14.99 -9.43 3.35
N PHE A 296 -14.66 -8.14 3.27
CA PHE A 296 -14.65 -7.25 4.43
C PHE A 296 -16.05 -6.95 4.98
N ALA A 297 -17.10 -7.00 4.14
CA ALA A 297 -18.48 -6.89 4.61
C ALA A 297 -18.94 -8.13 5.43
N LYS A 298 -18.49 -9.33 5.02
CA LYS A 298 -18.80 -10.60 5.73
C LYS A 298 -18.07 -10.71 7.07
N GLY A 299 -16.87 -10.17 7.18
CA GLY A 299 -16.06 -10.19 8.41
C GLY A 299 -16.70 -9.45 9.59
N LYS A 300 -17.59 -8.49 9.33
CA LYS A 300 -18.39 -7.80 10.38
C LYS A 300 -19.25 -8.71 11.25
N LYS A 301 -19.58 -9.92 10.79
CA LYS A 301 -20.48 -10.85 11.52
C LYS A 301 -19.77 -11.77 12.52
N ARG A 302 -18.43 -11.78 12.57
CA ARG A 302 -17.65 -12.65 13.49
C ARG A 302 -17.12 -11.96 14.76
N GLY A 303 -17.38 -10.66 14.93
CA GLY A 303 -16.90 -9.85 16.06
C GLY A 303 -18.00 -9.10 16.82
N SER A 304 -19.24 -9.60 16.80
CA SER A 304 -20.36 -9.05 17.60
C SER A 304 -20.61 -9.94 18.80
#